data_dd83de2fa2e2e79741f186b789a1dfcf
#
_entry.id   dd83de2fa2e2e79741f186b789a1dfcf
#
_cell.length_a   1.000
_cell.length_b   1.000
_cell.length_c   1.000
_cell.angle_alpha   90.00
_cell.angle_beta   90.00
_cell.angle_gamma   90.00
#
_symmetry.space_group_name_H-M   'P 1'
#
loop_
_entity.id
_entity.type
_entity.pdbx_description
1 polymer ?
#
loop_
_entity_poly.entity_id
_entity_poly.type
_entity_poly.pdbx_seq_one_letter_code
_entity_poly.pdbx_strand_id
1 'polypeptide(L)'
;MTNKLQKPHIIYHMLTSLDGKVSGDFLNAPESKKLCNEYYRLHKEFKANAFLCGRKTMQDSFTGDELPNLSGYDLWHWDRNDYIAFPNAEFYAVAIDIHCKLNWQAAYITDEDPGYDNAFIREILCENAPDAYLAYLQSKNISYIFAGKERLDLHLAMHKLKTLFGIETLLLEGGGITGSKFVEEGLVDEYSLVVSPTFQGNSGVSLIHEELTNVQQAYLVEQCQLSKGVWLHFAKDVNNVVYRRTHTSPHDLIKRAIFDVCKSMGLDAKEEYRGNGWRADVYVEVDDMKYAFEIQATPQSLGKTQERQAKYIRDGITCCWLFEKETKNMKSEFQELPLFQFLQAPNGDFIVSLKGRKSLPLDEFVKDFLNHRIRFCQHIKRSPKLEVKFLKMDCWKCGAKNYIYHIWPLKSTCNAEINYQDNIWESNKFLFHPEIVNKVKEFLNSEQGKHLPMGEIKERYSRTVDKSYISFGCCKCDAIFGDLFVEEAILDSMCYKEDVVECLQIEVNSAETMAEYFPHWCHPGDLDFCE
;
A
#
# COMPACT_ATOMS: atom_id res chain seq x y z
N MET A 1 2.45 52.80 6.73
CA MET A 1 2.73 51.34 6.61
C MET A 1 2.34 50.73 7.95
N THR A 2 1.17 50.13 8.04
CA THR A 2 0.75 49.38 9.25
C THR A 2 1.69 48.18 9.38
N ASN A 3 2.45 48.13 10.48
CA ASN A 3 3.27 46.96 10.82
C ASN A 3 2.33 45.75 10.89
N LYS A 4 2.33 44.92 9.85
CA LYS A 4 1.54 43.68 9.84
C LYS A 4 2.12 42.78 10.91
N LEU A 5 1.33 42.40 11.92
CA LEU A 5 1.75 41.49 12.97
C LEU A 5 2.26 40.17 12.33
N GLN A 6 3.41 39.70 12.79
CA GLN A 6 3.92 38.39 12.34
C GLN A 6 2.98 37.31 12.84
N LYS A 7 2.72 36.30 12.01
CA LYS A 7 1.91 35.14 12.35
C LYS A 7 2.53 33.85 11.79
N PRO A 8 2.19 32.67 12.28
CA PRO A 8 2.51 31.41 11.62
C PRO A 8 1.91 31.35 10.20
N HIS A 9 2.45 30.51 9.36
CA HIS A 9 1.78 30.06 8.14
C HIS A 9 0.68 29.06 8.52
N ILE A 10 -0.56 29.33 8.15
CA ILE A 10 -1.74 28.59 8.65
C ILE A 10 -2.36 27.77 7.54
N ILE A 11 -2.40 26.45 7.74
CA ILE A 11 -3.01 25.47 6.83
C ILE A 11 -4.30 24.96 7.48
N TYR A 12 -5.46 25.22 6.88
CA TYR A 12 -6.74 24.68 7.32
C TYR A 12 -6.90 23.27 6.75
N HIS A 13 -6.62 22.26 7.60
CA HIS A 13 -6.61 20.85 7.23
C HIS A 13 -7.83 20.14 7.79
N MET A 14 -8.71 19.63 6.90
CA MET A 14 -9.99 19.04 7.31
C MET A 14 -10.40 17.84 6.47
N LEU A 15 -11.05 16.86 7.12
CA LEU A 15 -11.86 15.83 6.46
C LEU A 15 -13.30 16.34 6.34
N THR A 16 -13.86 16.31 5.12
CA THR A 16 -15.21 16.80 4.86
C THR A 16 -16.07 15.79 4.12
N SER A 17 -17.40 15.90 4.29
CA SER A 17 -18.36 15.29 3.40
C SER A 17 -18.49 16.05 2.08
N LEU A 18 -19.18 15.49 1.06
CA LEU A 18 -19.45 16.15 -0.22
C LEU A 18 -20.28 17.43 -0.07
N ASP A 19 -21.13 17.50 0.95
CA ASP A 19 -21.91 18.70 1.30
C ASP A 19 -21.22 19.61 2.31
N GLY A 20 -19.90 19.46 2.47
CA GLY A 20 -19.02 20.36 3.21
C GLY A 20 -19.20 20.31 4.73
N LYS A 21 -19.63 19.18 5.30
CA LYS A 21 -19.68 18.99 6.75
C LYS A 21 -18.36 18.44 7.27
N VAL A 22 -17.95 18.89 8.46
CA VAL A 22 -16.71 18.49 9.16
C VAL A 22 -16.99 17.70 10.44
N SER A 23 -18.26 17.54 10.81
CA SER A 23 -18.70 16.67 11.91
C SER A 23 -20.01 15.98 11.58
N GLY A 24 -20.29 14.87 12.25
CA GLY A 24 -21.52 14.09 12.10
C GLY A 24 -21.25 12.64 11.76
N ASP A 25 -22.33 11.90 11.50
CA ASP A 25 -22.29 10.46 11.30
C ASP A 25 -21.51 10.02 10.05
N PHE A 26 -21.30 10.91 9.09
CA PHE A 26 -20.50 10.61 7.90
C PHE A 26 -19.09 10.15 8.25
N LEU A 27 -18.52 10.61 9.37
CA LEU A 27 -17.20 10.18 9.85
C LEU A 27 -17.15 8.68 10.18
N ASN A 28 -18.31 8.09 10.52
CA ASN A 28 -18.43 6.66 10.81
C ASN A 28 -18.60 5.79 9.56
N ALA A 29 -18.85 6.40 8.40
CA ALA A 29 -18.98 5.66 7.14
C ALA A 29 -17.67 4.91 6.78
N PRO A 30 -17.75 3.69 6.21
CA PRO A 30 -16.56 2.89 5.89
C PRO A 30 -15.55 3.60 5.00
N GLU A 31 -16.01 4.42 4.06
CA GLU A 31 -15.20 5.21 3.15
C GLU A 31 -14.48 6.35 3.89
N SER A 32 -15.19 7.05 4.78
CA SER A 32 -14.61 8.12 5.60
C SER A 32 -13.55 7.59 6.55
N LYS A 33 -13.78 6.44 7.19
CA LYS A 33 -12.77 5.79 8.07
C LYS A 33 -11.47 5.45 7.32
N LYS A 34 -11.54 5.03 6.05
CA LYS A 34 -10.35 4.82 5.23
C LYS A 34 -9.64 6.13 4.92
N LEU A 35 -10.39 7.20 4.71
CA LEU A 35 -9.84 8.53 4.44
C LEU A 35 -9.26 9.22 5.69
N CYS A 36 -9.65 8.81 6.91
CA CYS A 36 -8.99 9.25 8.14
C CYS A 36 -7.49 8.91 8.13
N ASN A 37 -7.10 7.73 7.64
CA ASN A 37 -5.68 7.37 7.54
C ASN A 37 -4.93 8.33 6.59
N GLU A 38 -5.56 8.75 5.48
CA GLU A 38 -4.98 9.72 4.56
C GLU A 38 -4.91 11.12 5.18
N TYR A 39 -5.92 11.50 5.95
CA TYR A 39 -5.91 12.74 6.72
C TYR A 39 -4.73 12.79 7.70
N TYR A 40 -4.53 11.75 8.52
CA TYR A 40 -3.40 11.68 9.47
C TYR A 40 -2.05 11.56 8.76
N ARG A 41 -1.99 10.92 7.59
CA ARG A 41 -0.77 10.90 6.78
C ARG A 41 -0.40 12.30 6.31
N LEU A 42 -1.36 13.06 5.77
CA LEU A 42 -1.16 14.44 5.32
C LEU A 42 -0.76 15.36 6.49
N HIS A 43 -1.37 15.20 7.68
CA HIS A 43 -0.96 15.91 8.89
C HIS A 43 0.55 15.82 9.12
N LYS A 44 1.11 14.61 9.05
CA LYS A 44 2.57 14.38 9.23
C LYS A 44 3.40 14.96 8.09
N GLU A 45 2.91 14.86 6.86
CA GLU A 45 3.63 15.35 5.68
C GLU A 45 3.78 16.87 5.66
N PHE A 46 2.85 17.62 6.23
CA PHE A 46 2.97 19.09 6.36
C PHE A 46 4.15 19.51 7.24
N LYS A 47 4.68 18.62 8.09
CA LYS A 47 5.79 18.91 9.01
C LYS A 47 5.59 20.21 9.78
N ALA A 48 4.35 20.53 10.13
CA ALA A 48 4.01 21.66 10.97
C ALA A 48 4.60 21.47 12.36
N ASN A 49 4.94 22.54 13.03
CA ASN A 49 5.42 22.48 14.40
C ASN A 49 4.33 22.77 15.44
N ALA A 50 3.07 22.93 14.99
CA ALA A 50 1.91 22.99 15.85
C ALA A 50 0.62 22.60 15.12
N PHE A 51 -0.37 22.07 15.87
CA PHE A 51 -1.75 22.02 15.43
C PHE A 51 -2.65 22.84 16.37
N LEU A 52 -3.78 23.32 15.87
CA LEU A 52 -4.73 24.11 16.63
C LEU A 52 -6.16 23.58 16.46
N CYS A 53 -6.84 23.40 17.59
CA CYS A 53 -8.26 23.07 17.62
C CYS A 53 -9.01 24.00 18.57
N GLY A 54 -10.31 24.16 18.30
CA GLY A 54 -11.22 24.79 19.26
C GLY A 54 -11.51 23.86 20.46
N ARG A 55 -12.01 24.46 21.54
CA ARG A 55 -12.29 23.75 22.81
C ARG A 55 -13.06 22.43 22.62
N LYS A 56 -14.14 22.43 21.84
CA LYS A 56 -14.97 21.21 21.69
C LYS A 56 -14.19 20.05 21.08
N THR A 57 -13.40 20.32 20.05
CA THR A 57 -12.55 19.28 19.41
C THR A 57 -11.48 18.78 20.38
N MET A 58 -10.82 19.68 21.13
CA MET A 58 -9.85 19.27 22.14
C MET A 58 -10.49 18.44 23.27
N GLN A 59 -11.70 18.79 23.65
CA GLN A 59 -12.47 18.06 24.65
C GLN A 59 -12.83 16.65 24.16
N ASP A 60 -13.37 16.54 22.95
CA ASP A 60 -13.82 15.27 22.38
C ASP A 60 -12.65 14.31 22.09
N SER A 61 -11.46 14.86 21.77
CA SER A 61 -10.30 14.06 21.38
C SER A 61 -9.36 13.73 22.54
N PHE A 62 -9.16 14.65 23.51
CA PHE A 62 -8.05 14.52 24.45
C PHE A 62 -8.41 14.67 25.92
N THR A 63 -9.39 15.51 26.32
CA THR A 63 -9.67 15.76 27.74
C THR A 63 -10.94 15.10 28.28
N GLY A 64 -11.85 14.67 27.42
CA GLY A 64 -13.15 14.15 27.80
C GLY A 64 -14.12 15.23 28.27
N ASP A 65 -15.33 14.83 28.67
CA ASP A 65 -16.42 15.74 29.03
C ASP A 65 -16.37 16.24 30.47
N GLU A 66 -15.46 15.72 31.29
CA GLU A 66 -15.32 16.16 32.69
C GLU A 66 -14.69 17.55 32.76
N LEU A 67 -15.28 18.42 33.61
CA LEU A 67 -14.72 19.74 33.85
C LEU A 67 -13.53 19.64 34.84
N PRO A 68 -12.57 20.56 34.77
CA PRO A 68 -11.45 20.60 35.71
C PRO A 68 -11.95 20.84 37.13
N ASN A 69 -11.41 20.08 38.08
CA ASN A 69 -11.67 20.33 39.48
C ASN A 69 -10.82 21.49 39.97
N LEU A 70 -11.46 22.63 40.16
CA LEU A 70 -10.79 23.86 40.58
C LEU A 70 -10.80 24.06 42.12
N SER A 71 -11.35 23.10 42.90
CA SER A 71 -11.32 23.20 44.35
C SER A 71 -9.88 23.18 44.86
N GLY A 72 -9.56 24.14 45.74
CA GLY A 72 -8.20 24.31 46.27
C GLY A 72 -7.33 25.33 45.54
N TYR A 73 -7.81 25.85 44.42
CA TYR A 73 -7.14 26.92 43.69
C TYR A 73 -7.75 28.32 43.92
N ASP A 74 -8.83 28.43 44.69
CA ASP A 74 -9.63 29.66 44.86
C ASP A 74 -8.92 30.81 45.66
N LEU A 75 -7.80 30.51 46.27
CA LEU A 75 -7.05 31.46 47.11
C LEU A 75 -5.95 32.22 46.36
N TRP A 76 -5.80 31.97 45.08
CA TRP A 76 -4.74 32.55 44.25
C TRP A 76 -5.26 33.75 43.46
N HIS A 77 -4.48 34.83 43.39
CA HIS A 77 -4.70 35.93 42.50
C HIS A 77 -3.52 36.03 41.53
N TRP A 78 -3.82 36.06 40.26
CA TRP A 78 -2.81 36.05 39.20
C TRP A 78 -2.86 37.30 38.37
N ASP A 79 -1.67 37.86 38.08
CA ASP A 79 -1.53 38.90 37.07
C ASP A 79 -1.89 38.34 35.69
N ARG A 80 -2.43 39.19 34.83
CA ARG A 80 -2.81 38.82 33.46
C ARG A 80 -1.60 38.84 32.52
N ASN A 81 -0.53 38.08 32.93
CA ASN A 81 0.66 37.85 32.14
C ASN A 81 0.58 36.47 31.48
N ASP A 82 1.16 36.35 30.26
CA ASP A 82 1.32 35.05 29.62
C ASP A 82 2.20 34.14 30.49
N TYR A 83 1.87 32.86 30.58
CA TYR A 83 2.66 31.87 31.31
C TYR A 83 3.31 30.88 30.33
N ILE A 84 4.63 30.78 30.38
CA ILE A 84 5.42 29.96 29.46
C ILE A 84 6.25 28.96 30.25
N ALA A 85 5.82 27.69 30.28
CA ALA A 85 6.52 26.60 30.98
C ALA A 85 7.59 25.94 30.11
N PHE A 86 7.32 25.65 28.83
CA PHE A 86 8.21 24.96 27.89
C PHE A 86 8.32 25.72 26.57
N PRO A 87 9.20 26.74 26.45
CA PRO A 87 9.22 27.61 25.28
C PRO A 87 9.78 26.95 24.01
N ASN A 88 10.55 25.86 24.14
CA ASN A 88 11.33 25.26 23.05
C ASN A 88 10.93 23.80 22.82
N ALA A 89 9.64 23.47 22.82
CA ALA A 89 9.19 22.14 22.40
C ALA A 89 9.23 21.98 20.88
N GLU A 90 9.40 20.76 20.41
CA GLU A 90 9.44 20.47 18.97
C GLU A 90 8.07 20.54 18.31
N PHE A 91 7.00 20.18 19.07
CA PHE A 91 5.64 20.15 18.59
C PHE A 91 4.65 20.64 19.64
N TYR A 92 3.65 21.42 19.20
CA TYR A 92 2.68 22.06 20.09
C TYR A 92 1.23 21.71 19.76
N ALA A 93 0.42 21.45 20.79
CA ALA A 93 -1.03 21.38 20.71
C ALA A 93 -1.63 22.70 21.21
N VAL A 94 -2.24 23.47 20.31
CA VAL A 94 -2.81 24.78 20.64
C VAL A 94 -4.32 24.63 20.80
N ALA A 95 -4.83 24.97 21.99
CA ALA A 95 -6.24 24.94 22.32
C ALA A 95 -6.82 26.36 22.48
N ILE A 96 -7.93 26.68 21.84
CA ILE A 96 -8.70 27.88 22.11
C ILE A 96 -9.78 27.54 23.14
N ASP A 97 -9.59 27.94 24.40
CA ASP A 97 -10.55 27.71 25.48
C ASP A 97 -10.91 28.98 26.27
N ILE A 98 -11.59 29.91 25.64
CA ILE A 98 -12.05 31.17 26.27
C ILE A 98 -13.06 30.93 27.41
N HIS A 99 -13.54 29.69 27.59
CA HIS A 99 -14.48 29.34 28.66
C HIS A 99 -13.84 28.55 29.80
N CYS A 100 -12.53 28.24 29.74
CA CYS A 100 -11.78 27.59 30.82
C CYS A 100 -12.38 26.24 31.26
N LYS A 101 -12.64 25.34 30.28
CA LYS A 101 -13.34 24.07 30.49
C LYS A 101 -12.52 22.83 30.20
N LEU A 102 -11.33 22.96 29.65
CA LEU A 102 -10.50 21.80 29.31
C LEU A 102 -9.83 21.22 30.57
N ASN A 103 -10.03 19.91 30.76
CA ASN A 103 -9.54 19.18 31.92
C ASN A 103 -8.25 18.41 31.60
N TRP A 104 -7.17 19.13 31.37
CA TRP A 104 -5.88 18.56 31.06
C TRP A 104 -5.29 17.76 32.22
N GLN A 105 -4.67 16.63 31.93
CA GLN A 105 -4.01 15.81 32.96
C GLN A 105 -2.49 15.99 33.00
N ALA A 106 -1.87 16.43 31.92
CA ALA A 106 -0.43 16.68 31.78
C ALA A 106 -0.15 17.91 30.91
N ALA A 107 1.11 18.34 30.84
CA ALA A 107 1.56 19.46 30.02
C ALA A 107 1.65 19.13 28.52
N TYR A 108 1.46 17.87 28.17
CA TYR A 108 1.54 17.36 26.80
C TYR A 108 0.44 16.32 26.55
N ILE A 109 0.12 16.11 25.30
CA ILE A 109 -0.84 15.07 24.87
C ILE A 109 -0.14 13.71 24.86
N THR A 110 -0.85 12.67 25.32
CA THR A 110 -0.47 11.27 25.12
C THR A 110 -1.50 10.65 24.18
N ASP A 111 -1.07 10.21 23.00
CA ASP A 111 -1.94 9.66 21.96
C ASP A 111 -1.30 8.45 21.29
N GLU A 112 -2.13 7.54 20.79
CA GLU A 112 -1.66 6.38 20.00
C GLU A 112 -1.15 6.79 18.62
N ASP A 113 -1.67 7.87 18.05
CA ASP A 113 -1.14 8.42 16.78
C ASP A 113 0.09 9.30 17.05
N PRO A 114 1.28 8.90 16.54
CA PRO A 114 2.51 9.66 16.71
C PRO A 114 2.47 11.06 16.11
N GLY A 115 1.43 11.43 15.34
CA GLY A 115 1.19 12.78 14.86
C GLY A 115 0.71 13.76 15.94
N TYR A 116 0.16 13.25 17.04
CA TYR A 116 -0.36 14.05 18.15
C TYR A 116 0.38 13.78 19.46
N ASP A 117 1.02 12.62 19.58
CA ASP A 117 1.73 12.23 20.78
C ASP A 117 2.88 13.18 21.11
N ASN A 118 3.06 13.43 22.41
CA ASN A 118 4.07 14.34 22.95
C ASN A 118 3.94 15.82 22.51
N ALA A 119 2.77 16.23 21.98
CA ALA A 119 2.51 17.64 21.65
C ALA A 119 2.31 18.47 22.92
N PHE A 120 3.15 19.47 23.17
CA PHE A 120 3.07 20.33 24.33
C PHE A 120 1.90 21.32 24.25
N ILE A 121 1.06 21.35 25.28
CA ILE A 121 -0.19 22.11 25.31
C ILE A 121 0.08 23.60 25.44
N ARG A 122 -0.64 24.39 24.65
CA ARG A 122 -0.72 25.86 24.70
C ARG A 122 -2.17 26.28 24.71
N GLU A 123 -2.62 26.94 25.77
CA GLU A 123 -3.97 27.48 25.80
C GLU A 123 -4.03 28.94 25.40
N ILE A 124 -5.01 29.29 24.58
CA ILE A 124 -5.36 30.66 24.24
C ILE A 124 -6.59 31.04 25.06
N LEU A 125 -6.42 31.99 25.93
CA LEU A 125 -7.43 32.47 26.88
C LEU A 125 -7.73 33.96 26.65
N CYS A 126 -8.81 34.43 27.27
CA CYS A 126 -9.07 35.87 27.48
C CYS A 126 -8.68 36.30 28.91
N GLU A 127 -8.44 37.58 29.13
CA GLU A 127 -8.03 38.14 30.44
C GLU A 127 -9.09 37.94 31.53
N ASN A 128 -10.35 37.67 31.17
CA ASN A 128 -11.43 37.32 32.10
C ASN A 128 -11.41 35.88 32.60
N ALA A 129 -10.40 35.08 32.26
CA ALA A 129 -10.23 33.72 32.75
C ALA A 129 -10.18 33.71 34.31
N PRO A 130 -10.85 32.74 34.98
CA PRO A 130 -10.81 32.61 36.45
C PRO A 130 -9.40 32.35 36.95
N ASP A 131 -9.00 33.03 38.03
CA ASP A 131 -7.69 32.84 38.67
C ASP A 131 -7.46 31.39 39.08
N ALA A 132 -8.50 30.69 39.55
CA ALA A 132 -8.45 29.26 39.89
C ALA A 132 -8.07 28.41 38.68
N TYR A 133 -8.53 28.74 37.47
CA TYR A 133 -8.18 28.00 36.27
C TYR A 133 -6.72 28.26 35.83
N LEU A 134 -6.25 29.49 35.99
CA LEU A 134 -4.84 29.82 35.72
C LEU A 134 -3.92 29.06 36.69
N ALA A 135 -4.27 29.03 37.99
CA ALA A 135 -3.56 28.24 39.00
C ALA A 135 -3.55 26.73 38.68
N TYR A 136 -4.68 26.20 38.21
CA TYR A 136 -4.79 24.82 37.77
C TYR A 136 -3.84 24.54 36.59
N LEU A 137 -3.83 25.36 35.55
CA LEU A 137 -2.91 25.21 34.37
C LEU A 137 -1.44 25.27 34.81
N GLN A 138 -1.09 26.24 35.65
CA GLN A 138 0.28 26.38 36.17
C GLN A 138 0.71 25.19 37.00
N SER A 139 -0.20 24.61 37.84
CA SER A 139 0.10 23.42 38.63
C SER A 139 0.47 22.21 37.78
N LYS A 140 0.04 22.19 36.54
CA LYS A 140 0.35 21.15 35.55
C LYS A 140 1.44 21.55 34.55
N ASN A 141 2.06 22.72 34.71
CA ASN A 141 3.03 23.32 33.80
C ASN A 141 2.47 23.50 32.36
N ILE A 142 1.20 23.82 32.25
CA ILE A 142 0.56 24.11 30.95
C ILE A 142 0.70 25.60 30.66
N SER A 143 1.32 25.91 29.53
CA SER A 143 1.48 27.29 29.10
C SER A 143 0.17 27.85 28.56
N TYR A 144 -0.07 29.14 28.83
CA TYR A 144 -1.19 29.86 28.29
C TYR A 144 -0.81 31.29 27.88
N ILE A 145 -1.54 31.81 26.91
CA ILE A 145 -1.43 33.21 26.46
C ILE A 145 -2.80 33.90 26.52
N PHE A 146 -2.80 35.19 26.86
CA PHE A 146 -3.99 35.98 26.76
C PHE A 146 -4.08 36.66 25.39
N ALA A 147 -5.22 36.50 24.75
CA ALA A 147 -5.48 37.09 23.45
C ALA A 147 -6.85 37.81 23.47
N GLY A 148 -6.86 39.01 24.06
CA GLY A 148 -8.04 39.84 24.24
C GLY A 148 -8.59 39.85 25.68
N LYS A 149 -9.37 40.87 26.01
CA LYS A 149 -9.91 41.04 27.38
C LYS A 149 -11.09 40.13 27.65
N GLU A 150 -12.16 40.29 26.90
CA GLU A 150 -13.40 39.49 27.01
C GLU A 150 -13.72 38.73 25.73
N ARG A 151 -13.19 39.17 24.61
CA ARG A 151 -13.34 38.56 23.29
C ARG A 151 -12.00 38.18 22.73
N LEU A 152 -11.96 37.06 22.07
CA LEU A 152 -10.76 36.55 21.43
C LEU A 152 -10.31 37.46 20.29
N ASP A 153 -9.05 37.84 20.31
CA ASP A 153 -8.31 38.47 19.21
C ASP A 153 -7.38 37.42 18.56
N LEU A 154 -7.81 36.86 17.43
CA LEU A 154 -7.04 35.85 16.71
C LEU A 154 -5.73 36.38 16.14
N HIS A 155 -5.67 37.66 15.73
CA HIS A 155 -4.42 38.25 15.23
C HIS A 155 -3.38 38.37 16.34
N LEU A 156 -3.79 38.81 17.54
CA LEU A 156 -2.92 38.86 18.72
C LEU A 156 -2.49 37.44 19.13
N ALA A 157 -3.42 36.45 19.13
CA ALA A 157 -3.12 35.08 19.45
C ALA A 157 -2.04 34.51 18.50
N MET A 158 -2.22 34.65 17.19
CA MET A 158 -1.27 34.18 16.19
C MET A 158 0.09 34.86 16.29
N HIS A 159 0.07 36.19 16.57
CA HIS A 159 1.32 36.91 16.79
C HIS A 159 2.09 36.38 18.01
N LYS A 160 1.43 36.13 19.12
CA LYS A 160 2.05 35.55 20.31
C LYS A 160 2.54 34.12 20.09
N LEU A 161 1.79 33.28 19.40
CA LEU A 161 2.24 31.92 19.05
C LEU A 161 3.54 31.96 18.24
N LYS A 162 3.63 32.85 17.27
CA LYS A 162 4.84 33.03 16.45
C LYS A 162 6.02 33.54 17.26
N THR A 163 5.80 34.57 18.07
CA THR A 163 6.90 35.31 18.73
C THR A 163 7.37 34.65 20.03
N LEU A 164 6.47 34.02 20.79
CA LEU A 164 6.80 33.42 22.09
C LEU A 164 7.20 31.97 22.00
N PHE A 165 6.68 31.24 20.99
CA PHE A 165 6.92 29.79 20.86
C PHE A 165 7.62 29.41 19.54
N GLY A 166 7.90 30.37 18.67
CA GLY A 166 8.57 30.09 17.38
C GLY A 166 7.75 29.23 16.43
N ILE A 167 6.41 29.24 16.56
CA ILE A 167 5.55 28.45 15.67
C ILE A 167 5.62 29.04 14.26
N GLU A 168 6.20 28.29 13.34
CA GLU A 168 6.37 28.69 11.93
C GLU A 168 5.18 28.27 11.07
N THR A 169 4.75 27.01 11.23
CA THR A 169 3.62 26.43 10.49
C THR A 169 2.62 25.84 11.48
N LEU A 170 1.35 26.19 11.31
CA LEU A 170 0.25 25.79 12.16
C LEU A 170 -0.82 25.06 11.34
N LEU A 171 -1.14 23.83 11.71
CA LEU A 171 -2.31 23.11 11.19
C LEU A 171 -3.55 23.52 11.97
N LEU A 172 -4.53 24.07 11.31
CA LEU A 172 -5.86 24.33 11.88
C LEU A 172 -6.74 23.12 11.59
N GLU A 173 -7.02 22.30 12.63
CA GLU A 173 -7.63 20.97 12.47
C GLU A 173 -8.94 20.79 13.21
N GLY A 174 -9.47 21.79 13.82
CA GLY A 174 -10.61 21.55 14.67
C GLY A 174 -11.69 22.61 14.70
N GLY A 175 -12.91 22.06 14.53
CA GLY A 175 -14.18 22.72 14.66
C GLY A 175 -14.50 23.72 13.54
N GLY A 176 -15.60 23.48 12.79
CA GLY A 176 -16.03 24.41 11.73
C GLY A 176 -16.25 25.83 12.22
N ILE A 177 -16.63 26.02 13.51
CA ILE A 177 -16.78 27.36 14.12
C ILE A 177 -15.42 28.06 14.21
N THR A 178 -14.41 27.38 14.74
CA THR A 178 -13.05 27.94 14.83
C THR A 178 -12.48 28.20 13.45
N GLY A 179 -12.59 27.23 12.54
CA GLY A 179 -12.15 27.39 11.15
C GLY A 179 -12.80 28.57 10.43
N SER A 180 -14.12 28.72 10.59
CA SER A 180 -14.87 29.85 10.01
C SER A 180 -14.33 31.21 10.47
N LYS A 181 -14.00 31.37 11.75
CA LYS A 181 -13.42 32.60 12.28
C LYS A 181 -12.04 32.89 11.69
N PHE A 182 -11.19 31.87 11.54
CA PHE A 182 -9.89 32.08 10.89
C PHE A 182 -10.02 32.46 9.42
N VAL A 183 -11.00 31.88 8.72
CA VAL A 183 -11.29 32.25 7.33
C VAL A 183 -11.82 33.68 7.25
N GLU A 184 -12.79 34.07 8.10
CA GLU A 184 -13.37 35.43 8.14
C GLU A 184 -12.30 36.49 8.40
N GLU A 185 -11.41 36.26 9.36
CA GLU A 185 -10.30 37.13 9.70
C GLU A 185 -9.16 37.12 8.65
N GLY A 186 -9.29 36.31 7.60
CA GLY A 186 -8.30 36.23 6.55
C GLY A 186 -6.96 35.61 6.98
N LEU A 187 -6.92 34.84 8.05
CA LEU A 187 -5.70 34.30 8.65
C LEU A 187 -5.20 33.04 7.95
N VAL A 188 -6.07 32.25 7.31
CA VAL A 188 -5.71 31.01 6.62
C VAL A 188 -4.89 31.32 5.36
N ASP A 189 -3.77 30.64 5.18
CA ASP A 189 -2.90 30.76 4.00
C ASP A 189 -3.14 29.62 3.00
N GLU A 190 -3.40 28.41 3.49
CA GLU A 190 -3.66 27.21 2.68
C GLU A 190 -4.87 26.42 3.19
N TYR A 191 -5.54 25.71 2.29
CA TYR A 191 -6.66 24.82 2.60
C TYR A 191 -6.33 23.42 2.11
N SER A 192 -6.33 22.45 3.01
CA SER A 192 -6.11 21.04 2.71
C SER A 192 -7.37 20.26 3.06
N LEU A 193 -8.13 19.86 2.05
CA LEU A 193 -9.43 19.26 2.22
C LEU A 193 -9.41 17.80 1.72
N VAL A 194 -9.59 16.86 2.64
CA VAL A 194 -9.87 15.46 2.31
C VAL A 194 -11.37 15.31 2.18
N VAL A 195 -11.87 15.06 0.98
CA VAL A 195 -13.31 15.01 0.71
C VAL A 195 -13.77 13.56 0.60
N SER A 196 -14.62 13.14 1.54
CA SER A 196 -15.26 11.83 1.54
C SER A 196 -16.46 11.80 0.56
N PRO A 197 -16.71 10.69 -0.15
CA PRO A 197 -17.83 10.54 -1.08
C PRO A 197 -19.16 10.28 -0.33
N THR A 198 -19.40 11.02 0.74
CA THR A 198 -20.57 10.88 1.61
C THR A 198 -21.30 12.21 1.77
N PHE A 199 -22.60 12.16 2.04
CA PHE A 199 -23.40 13.33 2.41
C PHE A 199 -23.85 13.18 3.85
N GLN A 200 -23.75 14.27 4.64
CA GLN A 200 -24.21 14.32 6.02
C GLN A 200 -25.62 14.93 6.12
N GLY A 201 -25.99 15.81 5.21
CA GLY A 201 -27.28 16.52 5.23
C GLY A 201 -27.30 17.66 6.24
N ASN A 202 -28.47 17.88 6.84
CA ASN A 202 -28.71 19.06 7.70
C ASN A 202 -28.09 18.96 9.10
N SER A 203 -27.64 17.78 9.52
CA SER A 203 -26.96 17.57 10.80
C SER A 203 -25.45 17.76 10.66
N GLY A 204 -24.77 18.08 11.78
CA GLY A 204 -23.33 18.31 11.80
C GLY A 204 -22.93 19.75 11.50
N VAL A 205 -21.65 20.05 11.76
CA VAL A 205 -21.06 21.38 11.58
C VAL A 205 -20.49 21.48 10.18
N SER A 206 -20.75 22.61 9.52
CA SER A 206 -20.19 22.89 8.19
C SER A 206 -18.73 23.35 8.29
N LEU A 207 -17.95 23.14 7.23
CA LEU A 207 -16.58 23.65 7.08
C LEU A 207 -16.54 25.18 7.31
N ILE A 208 -17.54 25.87 6.76
CA ILE A 208 -17.84 27.28 7.06
C ILE A 208 -19.20 27.29 7.75
N HIS A 209 -19.20 27.57 9.04
CA HIS A 209 -20.39 27.51 9.90
C HIS A 209 -21.16 28.85 9.96
N GLU A 210 -20.43 29.97 9.85
CA GLU A 210 -20.99 31.33 9.90
C GLU A 210 -21.01 31.95 8.50
N GLU A 211 -21.89 32.93 8.29
CA GLU A 211 -21.87 33.71 7.06
C GLU A 211 -20.58 34.54 6.96
N LEU A 212 -19.87 34.35 5.87
CA LEU A 212 -18.70 35.19 5.58
C LEU A 212 -19.15 36.55 5.11
N THR A 213 -18.62 37.60 5.71
CA THR A 213 -18.93 38.99 5.33
C THR A 213 -18.30 39.35 3.98
N ASN A 214 -17.23 38.67 3.57
CA ASN A 214 -16.51 38.94 2.34
C ASN A 214 -16.18 37.62 1.60
N VAL A 215 -16.18 37.67 0.27
CA VAL A 215 -15.73 36.59 -0.56
C VAL A 215 -14.22 36.39 -0.35
N GLN A 216 -13.84 35.14 0.01
CA GLN A 216 -12.44 34.72 0.11
C GLN A 216 -12.08 33.90 -1.14
N GLN A 217 -10.90 34.16 -1.70
CA GLN A 217 -10.41 33.46 -2.88
C GLN A 217 -9.16 32.66 -2.55
N ALA A 218 -9.13 31.43 -3.04
CA ALA A 218 -7.95 30.57 -3.03
C ALA A 218 -7.80 29.86 -4.39
N TYR A 219 -6.60 29.53 -4.74
CA TYR A 219 -6.25 28.91 -6.03
C TYR A 219 -5.84 27.46 -5.80
N LEU A 220 -6.26 26.58 -6.70
CA LEU A 220 -5.91 25.17 -6.63
C LEU A 220 -4.39 25.03 -6.82
N VAL A 221 -3.73 24.42 -5.85
CA VAL A 221 -2.31 24.07 -5.87
C VAL A 221 -2.15 22.66 -6.38
N GLU A 222 -2.96 21.73 -5.84
CA GLU A 222 -2.88 20.31 -6.12
C GLU A 222 -4.23 19.62 -5.89
N GLN A 223 -4.45 18.52 -6.62
CA GLN A 223 -5.53 17.57 -6.35
C GLN A 223 -5.02 16.14 -6.49
N CYS A 224 -5.49 15.25 -5.62
CA CYS A 224 -5.11 13.84 -5.66
C CYS A 224 -6.32 12.96 -5.41
N GLN A 225 -6.52 11.94 -6.26
CA GLN A 225 -7.51 10.92 -6.00
C GLN A 225 -7.01 10.01 -4.87
N LEU A 226 -7.76 9.93 -3.80
CA LEU A 226 -7.56 9.00 -2.71
C LEU A 226 -8.51 7.81 -2.91
N SER A 227 -8.19 6.62 -2.46
CA SER A 227 -8.96 5.37 -2.66
C SER A 227 -10.43 5.53 -3.14
N LYS A 228 -11.29 6.17 -2.34
CA LYS A 228 -12.71 6.45 -2.62
C LYS A 228 -13.08 7.94 -2.54
N GLY A 229 -12.13 8.82 -2.23
CA GLY A 229 -12.34 10.25 -2.08
C GLY A 229 -11.34 11.07 -2.88
N VAL A 230 -11.23 12.33 -2.55
CA VAL A 230 -10.26 13.24 -3.19
C VAL A 230 -9.62 14.15 -2.14
N TRP A 231 -8.34 14.43 -2.29
CA TRP A 231 -7.67 15.50 -1.58
C TRP A 231 -7.55 16.73 -2.48
N LEU A 232 -7.94 17.88 -1.95
CA LEU A 232 -7.86 19.17 -2.61
C LEU A 232 -6.99 20.11 -1.78
N HIS A 233 -5.98 20.69 -2.40
CA HIS A 233 -5.09 21.64 -1.78
C HIS A 233 -5.19 22.98 -2.50
N PHE A 234 -5.56 24.03 -1.76
CA PHE A 234 -5.67 25.39 -2.26
C PHE A 234 -4.79 26.32 -1.44
N ALA A 235 -4.31 27.42 -2.03
CA ALA A 235 -3.59 28.47 -1.34
C ALA A 235 -4.08 29.86 -1.77
N LYS A 236 -3.96 30.85 -0.88
CA LYS A 236 -4.17 32.26 -1.23
C LYS A 236 -3.09 32.78 -2.16
N ASP A 237 -1.85 32.35 -1.96
CA ASP A 237 -0.71 32.63 -2.82
C ASP A 237 0.00 31.32 -3.20
N VAL A 238 -0.17 30.89 -4.45
CA VAL A 238 0.45 29.66 -4.98
C VAL A 238 1.98 29.69 -4.99
N ASN A 239 2.59 30.87 -4.87
CA ASN A 239 4.05 30.99 -4.82
C ASN A 239 4.61 30.86 -3.39
N ASN A 240 3.75 30.97 -2.38
CA ASN A 240 4.10 30.90 -0.96
C ASN A 240 3.42 29.71 -0.26
N VAL A 241 3.54 28.52 -0.84
CA VAL A 241 3.02 27.27 -0.29
C VAL A 241 4.11 26.59 0.50
N VAL A 242 3.85 26.28 1.77
CA VAL A 242 4.81 25.61 2.67
C VAL A 242 5.00 24.15 2.28
N TYR A 243 3.94 23.50 1.89
CA TYR A 243 3.96 22.13 1.46
C TYR A 243 3.49 22.06 0.00
N ARG A 244 4.40 21.75 -0.86
CA ARG A 244 4.06 21.10 -2.12
C ARG A 244 4.32 19.63 -1.91
N ARG A 245 3.29 18.83 -2.00
CA ARG A 245 3.50 17.42 -2.25
C ARG A 245 4.43 17.41 -3.47
N THR A 246 5.70 17.09 -3.29
CA THR A 246 6.44 16.54 -4.40
C THR A 246 5.53 15.41 -4.86
N HIS A 247 4.96 15.51 -6.06
CA HIS A 247 4.05 14.51 -6.60
C HIS A 247 4.75 13.17 -6.51
N THR A 248 4.59 12.51 -5.39
CA THR A 248 4.98 11.14 -5.23
C THR A 248 3.77 10.32 -5.64
N SER A 249 3.37 10.50 -6.91
CA SER A 249 2.54 9.47 -7.54
C SER A 249 3.28 8.15 -7.35
N PRO A 250 2.62 7.00 -7.27
CA PRO A 250 3.32 5.70 -7.30
C PRO A 250 4.39 5.68 -8.39
N HIS A 251 4.14 6.35 -9.52
CA HIS A 251 5.10 6.61 -10.58
C HIS A 251 6.37 7.35 -10.09
N ASP A 252 6.22 8.49 -9.42
CA ASP A 252 7.38 9.30 -8.98
C ASP A 252 8.13 8.64 -7.82
N LEU A 253 7.40 7.96 -6.91
CA LEU A 253 8.01 7.21 -5.81
C LEU A 253 8.88 6.07 -6.33
N ILE A 254 8.35 5.24 -7.23
CA ILE A 254 9.10 4.12 -7.77
C ILE A 254 10.22 4.61 -8.69
N LYS A 255 10.00 5.67 -9.49
CA LYS A 255 11.04 6.32 -10.29
C LYS A 255 12.21 6.74 -9.40
N ARG A 256 11.92 7.46 -8.32
CA ARG A 256 12.95 7.91 -7.37
C ARG A 256 13.64 6.73 -6.69
N ALA A 257 12.89 5.71 -6.27
CA ALA A 257 13.48 4.52 -5.66
C ALA A 257 14.44 3.80 -6.62
N ILE A 258 14.08 3.64 -7.91
CA ILE A 258 14.98 3.08 -8.93
C ILE A 258 16.24 3.93 -9.10
N PHE A 259 16.07 5.26 -9.20
CA PHE A 259 17.19 6.18 -9.32
C PHE A 259 18.15 6.06 -8.11
N ASP A 260 17.59 6.03 -6.89
CA ASP A 260 18.40 5.93 -5.67
C ASP A 260 19.12 4.57 -5.57
N VAL A 261 18.49 3.47 -6.02
CA VAL A 261 19.17 2.16 -6.13
C VAL A 261 20.35 2.24 -7.09
N CYS A 262 20.17 2.79 -8.31
CA CYS A 262 21.25 2.96 -9.26
C CYS A 262 22.40 3.81 -8.68
N LYS A 263 22.07 4.90 -7.99
CA LYS A 263 23.08 5.73 -7.30
C LYS A 263 23.81 4.98 -6.19
N SER A 264 23.10 4.16 -5.41
CA SER A 264 23.72 3.31 -4.37
C SER A 264 24.70 2.29 -4.92
N MET A 265 24.50 1.86 -6.18
CA MET A 265 25.44 1.00 -6.93
C MET A 265 26.64 1.77 -7.51
N GLY A 266 26.73 3.09 -7.32
CA GLY A 266 27.78 3.94 -7.88
C GLY A 266 27.60 4.29 -9.35
N LEU A 267 26.41 4.07 -9.92
CA LEU A 267 26.11 4.29 -11.34
C LEU A 267 25.73 5.75 -11.62
N ASP A 268 26.02 6.24 -12.82
CA ASP A 268 25.59 7.57 -13.30
C ASP A 268 24.15 7.51 -13.86
N ALA A 269 23.18 7.37 -12.96
CA ALA A 269 21.77 7.38 -13.34
C ALA A 269 21.26 8.81 -13.59
N LYS A 270 20.34 8.96 -14.53
CA LYS A 270 19.69 10.23 -14.92
C LYS A 270 18.18 10.05 -14.96
N GLU A 271 17.44 10.95 -14.29
CA GLU A 271 15.98 11.01 -14.38
C GLU A 271 15.57 11.80 -15.62
N GLU A 272 14.41 11.45 -16.20
CA GLU A 272 13.78 12.16 -17.31
C GLU A 272 14.72 12.38 -18.50
N TYR A 273 15.61 11.42 -18.74
CA TYR A 273 16.63 11.52 -19.79
C TYR A 273 16.01 11.42 -21.18
N ARG A 274 16.38 12.34 -22.05
CA ARG A 274 15.82 12.46 -23.40
C ARG A 274 16.81 11.94 -24.44
N GLY A 275 16.32 11.05 -25.30
CA GLY A 275 17.02 10.61 -26.50
C GLY A 275 16.29 11.00 -27.78
N ASN A 276 16.60 10.32 -28.88
CA ASN A 276 16.03 10.62 -30.19
C ASN A 276 14.59 10.09 -30.33
N GLY A 277 13.62 10.92 -29.92
CA GLY A 277 12.19 10.62 -29.99
C GLY A 277 11.67 9.73 -28.85
N TRP A 278 12.42 9.59 -27.75
CA TRP A 278 12.02 8.92 -26.52
C TRP A 278 12.49 9.73 -25.29
N ARG A 279 11.89 9.44 -24.14
CA ARG A 279 12.26 9.99 -22.83
C ARG A 279 12.08 8.89 -21.80
N ALA A 280 13.14 8.54 -21.10
CA ALA A 280 13.16 7.54 -20.05
C ALA A 280 12.89 8.16 -18.70
N ASP A 281 12.09 7.50 -17.84
CA ASP A 281 11.88 7.93 -16.47
C ASP A 281 13.19 7.84 -15.68
N VAL A 282 13.94 6.73 -15.83
CA VAL A 282 15.31 6.59 -15.34
C VAL A 282 16.18 5.98 -16.44
N TYR A 283 17.34 6.57 -16.68
CA TYR A 283 18.33 6.09 -17.63
C TYR A 283 19.66 5.84 -16.90
N VAL A 284 20.34 4.75 -17.26
CA VAL A 284 21.65 4.39 -16.67
C VAL A 284 22.50 3.61 -17.67
N GLU A 285 23.82 3.79 -17.61
CA GLU A 285 24.81 3.00 -18.36
C GLU A 285 25.61 2.11 -17.40
N VAL A 286 25.76 0.84 -17.77
CA VAL A 286 26.50 -0.18 -17.01
C VAL A 286 27.37 -0.96 -18.00
N ASP A 287 28.67 -0.96 -17.83
CA ASP A 287 29.63 -1.70 -18.66
C ASP A 287 29.39 -1.53 -20.19
N ASP A 288 29.26 -0.27 -20.64
CA ASP A 288 28.96 0.12 -22.03
C ASP A 288 27.55 -0.27 -22.52
N MET A 289 26.73 -0.90 -21.69
CA MET A 289 25.33 -1.19 -22.01
C MET A 289 24.40 -0.11 -21.47
N LYS A 290 23.38 0.20 -22.26
CA LYS A 290 22.41 1.26 -21.97
C LYS A 290 21.10 0.66 -21.50
N TYR A 291 20.60 1.15 -20.36
CA TYR A 291 19.34 0.73 -19.77
C TYR A 291 18.41 1.91 -19.59
N ALA A 292 17.13 1.65 -19.72
CA ALA A 292 16.06 2.57 -19.36
C ALA A 292 15.02 1.85 -18.51
N PHE A 293 14.44 2.56 -17.56
CA PHE A 293 13.26 2.12 -16.83
C PHE A 293 12.11 3.07 -17.16
N GLU A 294 10.96 2.48 -17.50
CA GLU A 294 9.71 3.18 -17.79
C GLU A 294 8.63 2.71 -16.83
N ILE A 295 8.00 3.64 -16.14
CA ILE A 295 7.00 3.37 -15.12
C ILE A 295 5.61 3.74 -15.67
N GLN A 296 4.64 2.86 -15.52
CA GLN A 296 3.27 3.05 -16.00
C GLN A 296 2.28 2.84 -14.85
N ALA A 297 1.91 3.92 -14.18
CA ALA A 297 0.86 3.94 -13.16
C ALA A 297 -0.55 3.98 -13.78
N THR A 298 -0.68 4.38 -15.05
CA THR A 298 -1.94 4.40 -15.78
C THR A 298 -2.00 3.30 -16.84
N PRO A 299 -3.19 2.75 -17.17
CA PRO A 299 -3.30 1.73 -18.19
C PRO A 299 -2.77 2.20 -19.56
N GLN A 300 -1.89 1.42 -20.15
CA GLN A 300 -1.37 1.63 -21.50
C GLN A 300 -1.58 0.37 -22.35
N SER A 301 -1.97 0.52 -23.61
CA SER A 301 -2.14 -0.63 -24.51
C SER A 301 -0.80 -1.24 -24.90
N LEU A 302 -0.78 -2.56 -25.14
CA LEU A 302 0.42 -3.28 -25.58
C LEU A 302 1.01 -2.66 -26.85
N GLY A 303 0.17 -2.32 -27.84
CA GLY A 303 0.63 -1.69 -29.09
C GLY A 303 1.38 -0.37 -28.87
N LYS A 304 0.88 0.47 -27.96
CA LYS A 304 1.57 1.72 -27.59
C LYS A 304 2.89 1.46 -26.88
N THR A 305 2.93 0.45 -26.02
CA THR A 305 4.18 0.05 -25.34
C THR A 305 5.20 -0.46 -26.34
N GLN A 306 4.78 -1.32 -27.30
CA GLN A 306 5.65 -1.83 -28.36
C GLN A 306 6.18 -0.71 -29.28
N GLU A 307 5.35 0.26 -29.64
CA GLU A 307 5.78 1.43 -30.42
C GLU A 307 6.87 2.24 -29.68
N ARG A 308 6.70 2.46 -28.38
CA ARG A 308 7.70 3.14 -27.56
C ARG A 308 8.96 2.29 -27.40
N GLN A 309 8.82 0.99 -27.18
CA GLN A 309 9.93 0.03 -27.07
C GLN A 309 10.80 0.00 -28.33
N ALA A 310 10.20 0.03 -29.50
CA ALA A 310 10.93 0.05 -30.78
C ALA A 310 11.91 1.24 -30.88
N LYS A 311 11.61 2.37 -30.23
CA LYS A 311 12.50 3.54 -30.22
C LYS A 311 13.74 3.30 -29.37
N TYR A 312 13.60 2.60 -28.23
CA TYR A 312 14.71 2.19 -27.36
C TYR A 312 15.60 1.16 -28.05
N ILE A 313 14.98 0.13 -28.66
CA ILE A 313 15.72 -0.91 -29.40
C ILE A 313 16.55 -0.30 -30.52
N ARG A 314 15.98 0.62 -31.31
CA ARG A 314 16.69 1.32 -32.39
C ARG A 314 17.95 2.02 -31.90
N ASP A 315 17.92 2.58 -30.69
CA ASP A 315 19.04 3.32 -30.10
C ASP A 315 19.93 2.43 -29.21
N GLY A 316 19.75 1.08 -29.26
CA GLY A 316 20.55 0.10 -28.55
C GLY A 316 20.34 0.10 -27.03
N ILE A 317 19.13 0.45 -26.58
CA ILE A 317 18.80 0.57 -25.15
C ILE A 317 17.91 -0.59 -24.74
N THR A 318 18.27 -1.27 -23.66
CA THR A 318 17.41 -2.26 -22.98
C THR A 318 16.44 -1.51 -22.08
N CYS A 319 15.18 -1.42 -22.48
CA CYS A 319 14.15 -0.73 -21.69
C CYS A 319 13.30 -1.73 -20.90
N CYS A 320 13.28 -1.55 -19.57
CA CYS A 320 12.45 -2.30 -18.63
C CYS A 320 11.18 -1.52 -18.32
N TRP A 321 10.03 -2.15 -18.47
CA TRP A 321 8.72 -1.57 -18.22
C TRP A 321 8.15 -2.08 -16.90
N LEU A 322 7.75 -1.17 -16.03
CA LEU A 322 7.13 -1.47 -14.75
C LEU A 322 5.69 -0.93 -14.73
N PHE A 323 4.71 -1.80 -14.62
CA PHE A 323 3.29 -1.47 -14.62
C PHE A 323 2.68 -1.67 -13.23
N GLU A 324 1.91 -0.69 -12.75
CA GLU A 324 1.13 -0.82 -11.52
C GLU A 324 -0.04 -1.80 -11.68
N LYS A 325 -0.68 -1.78 -12.85
CA LYS A 325 -1.84 -2.63 -13.14
C LYS A 325 -1.52 -3.59 -14.28
N GLU A 326 -1.86 -4.86 -14.07
CA GLU A 326 -1.73 -5.86 -15.12
C GLU A 326 -2.57 -5.48 -16.34
N THR A 327 -1.95 -5.50 -17.52
CA THR A 327 -2.64 -5.23 -18.78
C THR A 327 -3.26 -6.53 -19.28
N LYS A 328 -4.60 -6.55 -19.41
CA LYS A 328 -5.42 -7.72 -19.74
C LYS A 328 -5.00 -8.50 -21.01
N ASN A 329 -4.17 -7.94 -21.86
CA ASN A 329 -3.77 -8.53 -23.16
C ASN A 329 -2.32 -9.00 -23.22
N MET A 330 -1.56 -8.99 -22.11
CA MET A 330 -0.17 -9.45 -22.09
C MET A 330 -0.09 -10.91 -21.66
N LYS A 331 -0.57 -11.81 -22.51
CA LYS A 331 -0.53 -13.26 -22.23
C LYS A 331 0.83 -13.92 -22.49
N SER A 332 1.68 -13.30 -23.31
CA SER A 332 3.00 -13.84 -23.67
C SER A 332 4.12 -12.90 -23.22
N GLU A 333 5.24 -13.50 -22.83
CA GLU A 333 6.45 -12.77 -22.53
C GLU A 333 7.32 -12.68 -23.77
N PHE A 334 7.98 -11.54 -23.95
CA PHE A 334 8.84 -11.26 -25.10
C PHE A 334 10.21 -10.83 -24.59
N GLN A 335 11.26 -11.35 -25.20
CA GLN A 335 12.63 -10.98 -24.89
C GLN A 335 12.88 -9.49 -25.14
N GLU A 336 12.36 -8.99 -26.24
CA GLU A 336 12.53 -7.60 -26.67
C GLU A 336 11.68 -6.60 -25.87
N LEU A 337 10.80 -7.08 -25.00
CA LEU A 337 9.92 -6.25 -24.18
C LEU A 337 9.96 -6.73 -22.72
N PRO A 338 11.00 -6.40 -21.95
CA PRO A 338 11.05 -6.67 -20.51
C PRO A 338 9.92 -5.91 -19.80
N LEU A 339 8.89 -6.63 -19.35
CA LEU A 339 7.69 -6.05 -18.78
C LEU A 339 7.30 -6.78 -17.51
N PHE A 340 7.17 -6.02 -16.41
CA PHE A 340 6.90 -6.54 -15.08
C PHE A 340 5.80 -5.73 -14.40
N GLN A 341 5.15 -6.33 -13.42
CA GLN A 341 4.20 -5.63 -12.56
C GLN A 341 4.88 -5.21 -11.27
N PHE A 342 4.63 -3.99 -10.82
CA PHE A 342 4.99 -3.58 -9.48
C PHE A 342 3.76 -3.40 -8.60
N LEU A 343 3.95 -3.60 -7.28
CA LEU A 343 2.95 -3.40 -6.25
C LEU A 343 3.59 -2.62 -5.10
N GLN A 344 2.82 -1.79 -4.43
CA GLN A 344 3.25 -1.16 -3.19
C GLN A 344 2.75 -2.00 -2.01
N ALA A 345 3.68 -2.44 -1.17
CA ALA A 345 3.36 -3.15 0.06
C ALA A 345 2.77 -2.20 1.12
N PRO A 346 2.05 -2.71 2.15
CA PRO A 346 1.45 -1.87 3.19
C PRO A 346 2.44 -1.01 3.99
N ASN A 347 3.71 -1.43 4.08
CA ASN A 347 4.79 -0.67 4.70
C ASN A 347 5.38 0.44 3.79
N GLY A 348 4.84 0.63 2.59
CA GLY A 348 5.29 1.62 1.63
C GLY A 348 6.37 1.15 0.65
N ASP A 349 6.99 -0.01 0.87
CA ASP A 349 8.01 -0.57 -0.02
C ASP A 349 7.42 -1.04 -1.34
N PHE A 350 8.22 -1.04 -2.39
CA PHE A 350 7.82 -1.58 -3.69
C PHE A 350 8.36 -2.99 -3.89
N ILE A 351 7.50 -3.84 -4.45
CA ILE A 351 7.84 -5.18 -4.91
C ILE A 351 7.55 -5.30 -6.40
N VAL A 352 8.38 -6.05 -7.11
CA VAL A 352 8.22 -6.32 -8.55
C VAL A 352 7.93 -7.80 -8.74
N SER A 353 6.85 -8.11 -9.45
CA SER A 353 6.43 -9.46 -9.76
C SER A 353 6.91 -9.89 -11.14
N LEU A 354 7.51 -11.07 -11.21
CA LEU A 354 7.81 -11.75 -12.45
C LEU A 354 6.55 -12.50 -12.94
N LYS A 355 5.54 -11.73 -13.37
CA LYS A 355 4.22 -12.24 -13.83
C LYS A 355 3.52 -13.18 -12.84
N GLY A 356 3.36 -12.72 -11.60
CA GLY A 356 2.65 -13.50 -10.57
C GLY A 356 3.41 -14.72 -10.04
N ARG A 357 4.66 -14.88 -10.44
CA ARG A 357 5.52 -16.01 -10.04
C ARG A 357 6.29 -15.69 -8.76
N LYS A 358 7.49 -15.15 -8.91
CA LYS A 358 8.32 -14.65 -7.81
C LYS A 358 8.16 -13.14 -7.71
N SER A 359 7.98 -12.64 -6.51
CA SER A 359 8.05 -11.21 -6.23
C SER A 359 9.38 -10.89 -5.56
N LEU A 360 10.02 -9.82 -6.01
CA LEU A 360 11.30 -9.33 -5.50
C LEU A 360 11.11 -7.94 -4.92
N PRO A 361 11.81 -7.57 -3.84
CA PRO A 361 11.96 -6.17 -3.47
C PRO A 361 12.50 -5.37 -4.66
N LEU A 362 12.05 -4.11 -4.82
CA LEU A 362 12.44 -3.29 -5.96
C LEU A 362 13.95 -3.12 -6.09
N ASP A 363 14.65 -2.95 -4.98
CA ASP A 363 16.09 -2.77 -4.96
C ASP A 363 16.84 -4.03 -5.42
N GLU A 364 16.39 -5.23 -5.00
CA GLU A 364 16.91 -6.51 -5.47
C GLU A 364 16.63 -6.68 -6.97
N PHE A 365 15.39 -6.40 -7.40
CA PHE A 365 15.00 -6.48 -8.80
C PHE A 365 15.87 -5.61 -9.70
N VAL A 366 16.07 -4.34 -9.36
CA VAL A 366 16.89 -3.40 -10.17
C VAL A 366 18.33 -3.85 -10.24
N LYS A 367 18.93 -4.24 -9.12
CA LYS A 367 20.30 -4.77 -9.06
C LYS A 367 20.46 -6.02 -9.92
N ASP A 368 19.54 -6.97 -9.80
CA ASP A 368 19.58 -8.23 -10.52
C ASP A 368 19.28 -8.09 -12.01
N PHE A 369 18.43 -7.14 -12.38
CA PHE A 369 18.18 -6.82 -13.79
C PHE A 369 19.42 -6.21 -14.46
N LEU A 370 20.06 -5.23 -13.83
CA LEU A 370 21.27 -4.58 -14.33
C LEU A 370 22.49 -5.53 -14.35
N ASN A 371 22.57 -6.48 -13.43
CA ASN A 371 23.62 -7.49 -13.35
C ASN A 371 23.32 -8.77 -14.15
N HIS A 372 22.32 -8.78 -15.02
CA HIS A 372 21.91 -9.94 -15.83
C HIS A 372 21.55 -11.19 -15.02
N ARG A 373 21.17 -11.05 -13.76
CA ARG A 373 20.62 -12.14 -12.96
C ARG A 373 19.15 -12.39 -13.26
N ILE A 374 18.44 -11.43 -13.87
CA ILE A 374 17.12 -11.62 -14.47
C ILE A 374 17.34 -11.75 -15.97
N ARG A 375 17.03 -12.93 -16.53
CA ARG A 375 17.26 -13.25 -17.94
C ARG A 375 16.01 -13.81 -18.61
N PHE A 376 15.87 -13.58 -19.89
CA PHE A 376 14.84 -14.22 -20.68
C PHE A 376 15.27 -15.63 -21.07
N CYS A 377 14.42 -16.62 -20.73
CA CYS A 377 14.61 -18.03 -21.06
C CYS A 377 13.48 -18.50 -21.96
N GLN A 378 13.80 -19.31 -22.96
CA GLN A 378 12.79 -19.88 -23.87
C GLN A 378 12.16 -21.17 -23.33
N HIS A 379 12.85 -21.85 -22.45
CA HIS A 379 12.39 -23.10 -21.86
C HIS A 379 12.33 -22.97 -20.34
N ILE A 380 11.36 -23.62 -19.73
CA ILE A 380 11.29 -23.82 -18.30
C ILE A 380 12.05 -25.10 -17.93
N LYS A 381 12.88 -25.01 -16.92
CA LYS A 381 13.54 -26.18 -16.32
C LYS A 381 12.72 -26.64 -15.13
N ARG A 382 12.16 -27.85 -15.22
CA ARG A 382 11.34 -28.40 -14.15
C ARG A 382 12.19 -28.82 -12.97
N SER A 383 11.63 -28.69 -11.77
CA SER A 383 12.25 -29.24 -10.58
C SER A 383 12.28 -30.76 -10.68
N PRO A 384 13.43 -31.39 -10.40
CA PRO A 384 13.51 -32.84 -10.34
C PRO A 384 12.71 -33.46 -9.17
N LYS A 385 12.37 -32.64 -8.18
CA LYS A 385 11.60 -33.06 -7.00
C LYS A 385 10.11 -32.94 -7.28
N LEU A 386 9.42 -34.05 -7.27
CA LEU A 386 7.99 -34.16 -7.51
C LEU A 386 7.27 -34.67 -6.27
N GLU A 387 6.07 -34.16 -6.04
CA GLU A 387 5.14 -34.72 -5.06
C GLU A 387 4.09 -35.58 -5.77
N VAL A 388 4.05 -36.85 -5.44
CA VAL A 388 3.05 -37.82 -5.92
C VAL A 388 1.98 -37.92 -4.83
N LYS A 389 0.73 -37.63 -5.18
CA LYS A 389 -0.42 -37.70 -4.28
C LYS A 389 -1.30 -38.90 -4.68
N PHE A 390 -1.65 -39.71 -3.72
CA PHE A 390 -2.53 -40.87 -3.93
C PHE A 390 -3.96 -40.50 -3.59
N LEU A 391 -4.88 -40.79 -4.52
CA LEU A 391 -6.30 -40.52 -4.43
C LEU A 391 -7.10 -41.79 -4.43
N LYS A 392 -8.17 -41.84 -3.64
CA LYS A 392 -9.13 -42.93 -3.66
C LYS A 392 -9.99 -42.86 -4.92
N MET A 393 -10.13 -43.98 -5.62
CA MET A 393 -10.98 -44.11 -6.80
C MET A 393 -11.63 -45.49 -6.86
N ASP A 394 -12.87 -45.61 -6.39
CA ASP A 394 -13.57 -46.90 -6.37
C ASP A 394 -13.94 -47.36 -7.79
N CYS A 395 -13.83 -48.65 -8.04
CA CYS A 395 -14.09 -49.17 -9.37
C CYS A 395 -15.58 -49.08 -9.76
N TRP A 396 -15.86 -48.40 -10.85
CA TRP A 396 -17.20 -48.25 -11.41
C TRP A 396 -17.87 -49.56 -11.80
N LYS A 397 -17.09 -50.62 -12.11
CA LYS A 397 -17.60 -51.92 -12.58
C LYS A 397 -17.83 -52.90 -11.45
N CYS A 398 -16.92 -53.03 -10.50
CA CYS A 398 -16.99 -54.09 -9.48
C CYS A 398 -17.03 -53.56 -8.04
N GLY A 399 -17.02 -52.26 -7.84
CA GLY A 399 -17.06 -51.59 -6.52
C GLY A 399 -15.81 -51.81 -5.67
N ALA A 400 -14.73 -52.39 -6.22
CA ALA A 400 -13.51 -52.57 -5.45
C ALA A 400 -12.83 -51.26 -5.13
N LYS A 401 -12.31 -51.11 -3.91
CA LYS A 401 -11.46 -49.98 -3.54
C LYS A 401 -10.19 -49.98 -4.38
N ASN A 402 -9.88 -48.86 -4.95
CA ASN A 402 -8.66 -48.62 -5.71
C ASN A 402 -8.10 -47.28 -5.38
N TYR A 403 -6.84 -47.12 -5.73
CA TYR A 403 -6.16 -45.83 -5.67
C TYR A 403 -5.55 -45.55 -7.04
N ILE A 404 -5.48 -44.25 -7.35
CA ILE A 404 -4.72 -43.69 -8.46
C ILE A 404 -3.74 -42.69 -7.86
N TYR A 405 -2.83 -42.18 -8.66
CA TYR A 405 -1.98 -41.09 -8.23
C TYR A 405 -1.98 -39.96 -9.26
N HIS A 406 -1.60 -38.77 -8.80
CA HIS A 406 -1.24 -37.65 -9.65
C HIS A 406 0.01 -36.95 -9.12
N ILE A 407 0.62 -36.13 -9.97
CA ILE A 407 1.77 -35.29 -9.64
C ILE A 407 1.33 -33.83 -9.69
N TRP A 408 1.47 -33.13 -8.56
CA TRP A 408 1.00 -31.75 -8.44
C TRP A 408 1.57 -31.04 -7.19
N PRO A 409 1.87 -29.71 -7.24
CA PRO A 409 2.07 -28.91 -8.45
C PRO A 409 3.41 -29.22 -9.11
N LEU A 410 3.48 -29.11 -10.44
CA LEU A 410 4.75 -29.13 -11.15
C LEU A 410 5.45 -27.80 -10.92
N LYS A 411 6.63 -27.83 -10.34
CA LYS A 411 7.44 -26.65 -10.06
C LYS A 411 8.61 -26.54 -11.03
N SER A 412 8.98 -25.31 -11.35
CA SER A 412 10.22 -25.04 -12.07
C SER A 412 11.38 -24.80 -11.10
N THR A 413 12.62 -24.89 -11.61
CA THR A 413 13.81 -24.54 -10.82
C THR A 413 13.87 -23.07 -10.47
N CYS A 414 13.23 -22.20 -11.24
CA CYS A 414 13.14 -20.76 -11.01
C CYS A 414 11.89 -20.35 -10.19
N ASN A 415 11.20 -21.30 -9.55
CA ASN A 415 9.94 -21.08 -8.83
C ASN A 415 8.81 -20.43 -9.67
N ALA A 416 8.92 -20.46 -11.01
CA ALA A 416 7.82 -20.05 -11.86
C ALA A 416 6.63 -21.00 -11.62
N GLU A 417 5.48 -20.43 -11.28
CA GLU A 417 4.24 -21.19 -11.23
C GLU A 417 3.74 -21.37 -12.67
N ILE A 418 3.61 -22.61 -13.08
CA ILE A 418 2.98 -22.95 -14.34
C ILE A 418 1.48 -22.74 -14.15
N ASN A 419 0.80 -22.11 -15.13
CA ASN A 419 -0.62 -21.79 -15.05
C ASN A 419 -1.45 -23.04 -14.69
N TYR A 420 -2.45 -22.87 -13.82
CA TYR A 420 -3.28 -23.94 -13.27
C TYR A 420 -3.87 -24.90 -14.33
N GLN A 421 -4.39 -24.38 -15.44
CA GLN A 421 -4.95 -25.21 -16.51
C GLN A 421 -3.87 -25.96 -17.30
N ASP A 422 -2.76 -25.29 -17.58
CA ASP A 422 -1.64 -25.88 -18.31
C ASP A 422 -0.95 -26.95 -17.46
N ASN A 423 -0.91 -26.79 -16.14
CA ASN A 423 -0.31 -27.73 -15.21
C ASN A 423 -1.01 -29.10 -15.17
N ILE A 424 -2.34 -29.14 -15.21
CA ILE A 424 -3.08 -30.41 -15.20
C ILE A 424 -2.79 -31.20 -16.47
N TRP A 425 -2.88 -30.58 -17.62
CA TRP A 425 -2.60 -31.20 -18.91
C TRP A 425 -1.14 -31.65 -19.02
N GLU A 426 -0.23 -30.88 -18.50
CA GLU A 426 1.18 -31.25 -18.53
C GLU A 426 1.55 -32.29 -17.50
N SER A 427 0.96 -32.29 -16.31
CA SER A 427 1.15 -33.37 -15.36
C SER A 427 0.69 -34.71 -15.92
N ASN A 428 -0.37 -34.74 -16.73
CA ASN A 428 -0.85 -35.95 -17.40
C ASN A 428 0.15 -36.50 -18.42
N LYS A 429 0.96 -35.67 -19.09
CA LYS A 429 2.05 -36.11 -19.98
C LYS A 429 3.12 -36.93 -19.22
N PHE A 430 3.40 -36.55 -17.97
CA PHE A 430 4.42 -37.20 -17.15
C PHE A 430 3.89 -38.27 -16.21
N LEU A 431 2.58 -38.35 -16.03
CA LEU A 431 1.93 -39.21 -15.08
C LEU A 431 2.36 -40.69 -15.23
N PHE A 432 2.56 -41.13 -16.47
CA PHE A 432 2.97 -42.50 -16.81
C PHE A 432 4.43 -42.59 -17.28
N HIS A 433 5.26 -41.61 -16.97
CA HIS A 433 6.68 -41.67 -17.26
C HIS A 433 7.33 -42.88 -16.53
N PRO A 434 8.14 -43.71 -17.21
CA PRO A 434 8.67 -44.94 -16.65
C PRO A 434 9.37 -44.78 -15.29
N GLU A 435 10.14 -43.72 -15.11
CA GLU A 435 10.85 -43.44 -13.87
C GLU A 435 9.87 -43.15 -12.70
N ILE A 436 8.80 -42.39 -12.95
CA ILE A 436 7.76 -42.10 -11.96
C ILE A 436 7.01 -43.41 -11.62
N VAL A 437 6.57 -44.14 -12.64
CA VAL A 437 5.86 -45.42 -12.46
C VAL A 437 6.69 -46.41 -11.65
N ASN A 438 8.01 -46.51 -11.90
CA ASN A 438 8.89 -47.40 -11.15
C ASN A 438 9.00 -46.96 -9.67
N LYS A 439 9.20 -45.69 -9.39
CA LYS A 439 9.26 -45.18 -8.01
C LYS A 439 7.95 -45.36 -7.26
N VAL A 440 6.81 -45.16 -7.93
CA VAL A 440 5.49 -45.47 -7.37
C VAL A 440 5.34 -46.96 -7.08
N LYS A 441 5.77 -47.84 -7.97
CA LYS A 441 5.74 -49.32 -7.75
C LYS A 441 6.61 -49.72 -6.56
N GLU A 442 7.82 -49.14 -6.44
CA GLU A 442 8.70 -49.39 -5.29
C GLU A 442 8.01 -48.96 -3.97
N PHE A 443 7.37 -47.80 -3.96
CA PHE A 443 6.61 -47.34 -2.80
C PHE A 443 5.43 -48.25 -2.46
N LEU A 444 4.61 -48.63 -3.43
CA LEU A 444 3.45 -49.53 -3.22
C LEU A 444 3.86 -50.93 -2.68
N ASN A 445 5.07 -51.37 -2.95
CA ASN A 445 5.63 -52.59 -2.40
C ASN A 445 6.26 -52.43 -1.02
N SER A 446 6.39 -51.19 -0.52
CA SER A 446 6.92 -50.90 0.81
C SER A 446 5.88 -51.15 1.91
N GLU A 447 6.33 -51.19 3.18
CA GLU A 447 5.44 -51.28 4.35
C GLU A 447 4.47 -50.10 4.42
N GLN A 448 4.86 -48.93 3.92
CA GLN A 448 4.05 -47.71 3.92
C GLN A 448 2.97 -47.70 2.83
N GLY A 449 3.29 -48.22 1.63
CA GLY A 449 2.41 -48.16 0.46
C GLY A 449 1.51 -49.38 0.25
N LYS A 450 1.81 -50.54 0.88
CA LYS A 450 1.10 -51.81 0.65
C LYS A 450 -0.40 -51.78 0.96
N HIS A 451 -0.87 -50.79 1.69
CA HIS A 451 -2.29 -50.61 2.01
C HIS A 451 -3.08 -49.90 0.91
N LEU A 452 -2.43 -49.46 -0.18
CA LEU A 452 -3.03 -48.74 -1.30
C LEU A 452 -3.18 -49.68 -2.53
N PRO A 453 -4.27 -50.48 -2.64
CA PRO A 453 -4.47 -51.34 -3.78
C PRO A 453 -4.64 -50.51 -5.06
N MET A 454 -3.68 -50.58 -5.96
CA MET A 454 -3.67 -49.93 -7.26
C MET A 454 -3.53 -50.97 -8.37
N GLY A 455 -4.29 -50.82 -9.44
CA GLY A 455 -4.18 -51.69 -10.61
C GLY A 455 -2.92 -51.39 -11.42
N GLU A 456 -2.53 -52.34 -12.25
CA GLU A 456 -1.38 -52.19 -13.13
C GLU A 456 -1.59 -51.05 -14.12
N ILE A 457 -0.57 -50.19 -14.29
CA ILE A 457 -0.53 -49.16 -15.33
C ILE A 457 -0.08 -49.85 -16.62
N LYS A 458 -0.98 -49.88 -17.60
CA LYS A 458 -0.74 -50.47 -18.90
C LYS A 458 -1.66 -49.93 -19.98
N GLU A 459 -1.40 -50.28 -21.21
CA GLU A 459 -2.25 -49.95 -22.33
C GLU A 459 -3.60 -50.69 -22.23
N ARG A 460 -4.72 -49.94 -22.37
CA ARG A 460 -6.09 -50.47 -22.37
C ARG A 460 -6.88 -49.82 -23.50
N TYR A 461 -7.73 -50.62 -24.13
CA TYR A 461 -8.65 -50.11 -25.14
C TYR A 461 -9.88 -49.46 -24.47
N SER A 462 -10.14 -48.23 -24.84
CA SER A 462 -11.33 -47.48 -24.42
C SER A 462 -12.39 -47.48 -25.54
N ARG A 463 -13.56 -48.05 -25.25
CA ARG A 463 -14.70 -48.03 -26.19
C ARG A 463 -15.27 -46.64 -26.42
N THR A 464 -15.12 -45.73 -25.45
CA THR A 464 -15.68 -44.37 -25.54
C THR A 464 -14.91 -43.50 -26.53
N VAL A 465 -13.59 -43.62 -26.58
CA VAL A 465 -12.72 -42.81 -27.46
C VAL A 465 -12.16 -43.63 -28.64
N ASP A 466 -12.54 -44.93 -28.73
CA ASP A 466 -12.19 -45.86 -29.79
C ASP A 466 -10.68 -45.95 -30.07
N LYS A 467 -9.88 -46.00 -29.00
CA LYS A 467 -8.42 -46.17 -29.07
C LYS A 467 -7.83 -46.78 -27.81
N SER A 468 -6.63 -47.36 -27.96
CA SER A 468 -5.83 -47.83 -26.84
C SER A 468 -4.89 -46.74 -26.34
N TYR A 469 -4.74 -46.66 -25.02
CA TYR A 469 -3.79 -45.74 -24.37
C TYR A 469 -3.39 -46.24 -22.97
N ILE A 470 -2.26 -45.74 -22.47
CA ILE A 470 -1.78 -46.09 -21.11
C ILE A 470 -2.74 -45.43 -20.10
N SER A 471 -3.26 -46.26 -19.19
CA SER A 471 -4.28 -45.81 -18.22
C SER A 471 -4.16 -46.53 -16.89
N PHE A 472 -4.74 -45.91 -15.87
CA PHE A 472 -5.08 -46.63 -14.64
C PHE A 472 -6.18 -47.64 -14.88
N GLY A 473 -6.25 -48.61 -14.00
CA GLY A 473 -7.32 -49.61 -14.04
C GLY A 473 -7.57 -50.25 -12.69
N CYS A 474 -8.64 -51.00 -12.59
CA CYS A 474 -9.01 -51.66 -11.35
C CYS A 474 -8.06 -52.79 -10.98
N CYS A 475 -7.58 -52.81 -9.74
CA CYS A 475 -6.71 -53.86 -9.21
C CYS A 475 -7.36 -55.25 -9.16
N LYS A 476 -8.72 -55.32 -9.20
CA LYS A 476 -9.46 -56.59 -9.11
C LYS A 476 -10.01 -57.07 -10.46
N CYS A 477 -10.58 -56.22 -11.28
CA CYS A 477 -11.28 -56.63 -12.50
C CYS A 477 -10.70 -56.01 -13.78
N ASP A 478 -9.63 -55.27 -13.68
CA ASP A 478 -8.88 -54.61 -14.76
C ASP A 478 -9.71 -53.61 -15.60
N ALA A 479 -10.86 -53.19 -15.10
CA ALA A 479 -11.66 -52.15 -15.77
C ALA A 479 -10.86 -50.84 -15.86
N ILE A 480 -10.85 -50.23 -17.05
CA ILE A 480 -10.18 -48.94 -17.31
C ILE A 480 -10.78 -47.84 -16.47
N PHE A 481 -9.96 -46.98 -15.94
CA PHE A 481 -10.34 -45.68 -15.42
C PHE A 481 -10.08 -44.62 -16.52
N GLY A 482 -11.16 -44.08 -17.08
CA GLY A 482 -11.07 -43.10 -18.19
C GLY A 482 -10.49 -41.77 -17.73
N ASP A 483 -9.76 -41.10 -18.61
CA ASP A 483 -9.04 -39.87 -18.31
C ASP A 483 -9.95 -38.78 -17.72
N LEU A 484 -11.18 -38.64 -18.23
CA LEU A 484 -12.15 -37.66 -17.71
C LEU A 484 -12.45 -37.87 -16.22
N PHE A 485 -12.65 -39.13 -15.81
CA PHE A 485 -12.93 -39.46 -14.40
C PHE A 485 -11.68 -39.34 -13.52
N VAL A 486 -10.50 -39.60 -14.08
CA VAL A 486 -9.21 -39.36 -13.40
C VAL A 486 -9.00 -37.86 -13.18
N GLU A 487 -9.26 -37.04 -14.18
CA GLU A 487 -9.18 -35.56 -14.09
C GLU A 487 -10.19 -35.00 -13.09
N GLU A 488 -11.42 -35.50 -13.07
CA GLU A 488 -12.45 -35.13 -12.10
C GLU A 488 -11.98 -35.45 -10.67
N ALA A 489 -11.45 -36.65 -10.41
CA ALA A 489 -10.91 -37.02 -9.11
C ALA A 489 -9.72 -36.13 -8.69
N ILE A 490 -8.87 -35.73 -9.63
CA ILE A 490 -7.77 -34.79 -9.37
C ILE A 490 -8.32 -33.41 -8.99
N LEU A 491 -9.29 -32.90 -9.72
CA LEU A 491 -9.92 -31.61 -9.45
C LEU A 491 -10.62 -31.58 -8.09
N ASP A 492 -11.36 -32.66 -7.76
CA ASP A 492 -12.03 -32.80 -6.47
C ASP A 492 -11.01 -32.79 -5.31
N SER A 493 -9.87 -33.44 -5.47
CA SER A 493 -8.80 -33.46 -4.47
C SER A 493 -8.17 -32.08 -4.19
N MET A 494 -8.30 -31.15 -5.12
CA MET A 494 -7.85 -29.77 -4.93
C MET A 494 -8.85 -28.94 -4.11
N CYS A 495 -10.15 -29.28 -4.22
CA CYS A 495 -11.22 -28.65 -3.46
C CYS A 495 -11.37 -29.28 -2.06
N TYR A 496 -11.18 -30.59 -1.97
CA TYR A 496 -11.39 -31.38 -0.76
C TYR A 496 -10.10 -32.13 -0.38
N LYS A 497 -9.33 -31.57 0.56
CA LYS A 497 -8.04 -32.15 1.01
C LYS A 497 -8.16 -33.54 1.60
N GLU A 498 -9.36 -33.97 2.00
CA GLU A 498 -9.67 -35.27 2.57
C GLU A 498 -9.56 -36.41 1.56
N ASP A 499 -9.57 -36.11 0.26
CA ASP A 499 -9.45 -37.12 -0.80
C ASP A 499 -8.01 -37.55 -1.07
N VAL A 500 -7.01 -36.83 -0.56
CA VAL A 500 -5.60 -37.20 -0.62
C VAL A 500 -5.28 -38.14 0.55
N VAL A 501 -5.01 -39.38 0.26
CA VAL A 501 -4.80 -40.42 1.27
C VAL A 501 -3.34 -40.56 1.70
N GLU A 502 -2.40 -40.32 0.77
CA GLU A 502 -0.97 -40.45 1.02
C GLU A 502 -0.18 -39.52 0.06
N CYS A 503 1.00 -39.07 0.47
CA CYS A 503 1.91 -38.25 -0.32
C CYS A 503 3.31 -38.86 -0.34
N LEU A 504 3.90 -38.99 -1.54
CA LEU A 504 5.24 -39.50 -1.74
C LEU A 504 6.11 -38.43 -2.42
N GLN A 505 7.24 -38.10 -1.83
CA GLN A 505 8.25 -37.25 -2.47
C GLN A 505 9.20 -38.12 -3.29
N ILE A 506 9.35 -37.81 -4.57
CA ILE A 506 10.27 -38.52 -5.47
C ILE A 506 11.21 -37.51 -6.15
N GLU A 507 12.37 -38.01 -6.57
CA GLU A 507 13.29 -37.27 -7.42
C GLU A 507 13.44 -38.03 -8.76
N VAL A 508 13.26 -37.28 -9.86
CA VAL A 508 13.28 -37.76 -11.23
C VAL A 508 14.43 -37.12 -11.97
N ASN A 509 15.32 -37.89 -12.56
CA ASN A 509 16.54 -37.41 -13.19
C ASN A 509 16.53 -37.46 -14.73
N SER A 510 15.40 -37.82 -15.34
CA SER A 510 15.29 -37.92 -16.80
C SER A 510 15.31 -36.55 -17.47
N ALA A 511 16.21 -36.34 -18.42
CA ALA A 511 16.30 -35.11 -19.20
C ALA A 511 14.99 -34.81 -19.98
N GLU A 512 14.24 -35.85 -20.39
CA GLU A 512 12.98 -35.67 -21.13
C GLU A 512 11.85 -35.06 -20.29
N THR A 513 11.94 -35.14 -18.96
CA THR A 513 10.96 -34.57 -18.05
C THR A 513 11.33 -33.15 -17.59
N MET A 514 12.52 -32.68 -17.93
CA MET A 514 13.10 -31.50 -17.25
C MET A 514 13.03 -30.19 -18.02
N ALA A 515 12.76 -30.18 -19.32
CA ALA A 515 12.71 -28.96 -20.12
C ALA A 515 11.49 -28.92 -21.03
N GLU A 516 10.84 -27.78 -21.10
CA GLU A 516 9.69 -27.52 -21.96
C GLU A 516 9.73 -26.09 -22.49
N TYR A 517 9.21 -25.89 -23.70
CA TYR A 517 9.12 -24.55 -24.29
C TYR A 517 8.12 -23.69 -23.50
N PHE A 518 8.65 -22.71 -22.77
CA PHE A 518 7.89 -21.78 -21.95
C PHE A 518 8.65 -20.47 -21.83
N PRO A 519 8.46 -19.56 -22.79
CA PRO A 519 9.16 -18.26 -22.79
C PRO A 519 8.82 -17.45 -21.53
N HIS A 520 9.84 -17.05 -20.78
CA HIS A 520 9.63 -16.30 -19.54
C HIS A 520 10.90 -15.57 -19.08
N TRP A 521 10.70 -14.53 -18.28
CA TRP A 521 11.78 -13.88 -17.54
C TRP A 521 12.10 -14.68 -16.27
N CYS A 522 13.31 -15.18 -16.20
CA CYS A 522 13.76 -16.09 -15.16
C CYS A 522 14.67 -15.38 -14.15
N HIS A 523 14.41 -15.62 -12.86
CA HIS A 523 15.30 -15.30 -11.76
C HIS A 523 15.43 -16.54 -10.87
N PRO A 524 16.55 -17.25 -10.88
CA PRO A 524 16.69 -18.56 -10.24
C PRO A 524 16.73 -18.48 -8.70
N GLY A 525 17.08 -17.32 -8.13
CA GLY A 525 17.38 -17.25 -6.70
C GLY A 525 18.61 -18.11 -6.39
N ASP A 526 18.42 -19.17 -5.59
CA ASP A 526 19.48 -20.10 -5.20
C ASP A 526 19.63 -21.29 -6.16
N LEU A 527 18.84 -21.34 -7.24
CA LEU A 527 18.82 -22.41 -8.22
C LEU A 527 19.37 -21.93 -9.58
N ASP A 528 19.69 -22.89 -10.47
CA ASP A 528 20.13 -22.58 -11.82
C ASP A 528 19.04 -21.95 -12.68
N PHE A 529 19.45 -21.16 -13.68
CA PHE A 529 18.55 -20.62 -14.66
C PHE A 529 17.83 -21.71 -15.46
N CYS A 530 16.61 -21.44 -15.85
CA CYS A 530 15.95 -22.17 -16.91
C CYS A 530 16.64 -21.84 -18.24
N GLU A 531 16.95 -22.83 -19.04
CA GLU A 531 17.60 -22.68 -20.36
C GLU A 531 16.72 -23.18 -21.49
#